data_0d7c1609d851fee507e41bfaeeac35e7
#
_entry.id   0d7c1609d851fee507e41bfaeeac35e7
#
_cell.length_a   1.000
_cell.length_b   1.000
_cell.length_c   1.000
_cell.angle_alpha   90.00
_cell.angle_beta   90.00
_cell.angle_gamma   90.00
#
_symmetry.space_group_name_H-M   'P 1'
#
loop_
_entity.id
_entity.type
_entity.pdbx_description
1 polymer ?
#
loop_
_entity_poly.entity_id
_entity_poly.type
_entity_poly.pdbx_seq_one_letter_code
_entity_poly.pdbx_strand_id
1 'polypeptide(L)'
;MISTKDITGLILAGGRAQRMGGIDKGLIPFHGKPLIESAIAKLKPQVQTIVINANRSITKYATYGYAVIMDETPDFSGPLAGFSVGLKACKTPYLLTSPC
;
A
#
# COMPACT_ATOMS: atom_id res chain seq x y z
N MET A 1 9.54 -24.36 0.67
CA MET A 1 8.28 -23.77 1.17
C MET A 1 8.46 -22.28 1.41
N ILE A 2 7.53 -21.46 0.93
CA ILE A 2 7.59 -20.01 1.12
C ILE A 2 7.22 -19.68 2.56
N SER A 3 8.08 -18.92 3.23
CA SER A 3 7.84 -18.45 4.59
C SER A 3 7.39 -16.98 4.55
N THR A 4 6.70 -16.52 5.60
CA THR A 4 6.36 -15.10 5.72
C THR A 4 7.61 -14.22 5.66
N LYS A 5 8.75 -14.72 6.10
CA LYS A 5 10.03 -13.99 6.03
C LYS A 5 10.46 -13.69 4.59
N ASP A 6 9.92 -14.41 3.62
CA ASP A 6 10.27 -14.26 2.22
C ASP A 6 9.35 -13.31 1.48
N ILE A 7 8.37 -12.71 2.15
CA ILE A 7 7.32 -11.94 1.51
C ILE A 7 7.25 -10.52 2.08
N THR A 8 7.24 -9.54 1.17
CA THR A 8 6.91 -8.15 1.50
C THR A 8 5.49 -7.88 1.04
N GLY A 9 4.68 -7.26 1.89
CA GLY A 9 3.35 -6.82 1.52
C GLY A 9 3.38 -5.41 0.97
N LEU A 10 2.70 -5.18 -0.15
CA LEU A 10 2.57 -3.86 -0.76
C LEU A 10 1.09 -3.49 -0.83
N ILE A 11 0.71 -2.41 -0.16
CA ILE A 11 -0.63 -1.88 -0.22
C ILE A 11 -0.66 -0.76 -1.26
N LEU A 12 -1.52 -0.91 -2.26
CA LEU A 12 -1.64 0.06 -3.34
C LEU A 12 -2.71 1.09 -2.98
N ALA A 13 -2.29 2.25 -2.51
CA ALA A 13 -3.16 3.35 -2.11
C ALA A 13 -2.96 4.59 -2.97
N GLY A 14 -2.18 4.48 -4.05
CA GLY A 14 -1.93 5.58 -4.98
C GLY A 14 -2.88 5.55 -6.17
N GLY A 15 -2.71 6.50 -7.09
CA GLY A 15 -3.47 6.57 -8.32
C GLY A 15 -4.70 7.44 -8.22
N ARG A 16 -5.25 7.81 -9.38
CA ARG A 16 -6.40 8.73 -9.46
C ARG A 16 -7.67 8.08 -8.94
N ALA A 17 -7.87 6.81 -9.25
CA ALA A 17 -9.09 6.10 -8.88
C ALA A 17 -9.18 5.86 -7.37
N GLN A 18 -8.11 6.16 -6.64
CA GLN A 18 -8.07 5.99 -5.20
C GLN A 18 -8.65 7.18 -4.43
N ARG A 19 -9.11 8.22 -5.12
CA ARG A 19 -9.75 9.36 -4.46
C ARG A 19 -11.26 9.35 -4.71
N MET A 20 -12.00 9.55 -3.63
CA MET A 20 -13.47 9.63 -3.68
C MET A 20 -13.91 10.82 -2.85
N GLY A 21 -14.63 11.77 -3.49
CA GLY A 21 -15.12 12.95 -2.80
C GLY A 21 -14.03 13.84 -2.20
N GLY A 22 -12.84 13.86 -2.80
CA GLY A 22 -11.71 14.62 -2.28
C GLY A 22 -10.93 13.92 -1.17
N ILE A 23 -11.34 12.70 -0.80
CA ILE A 23 -10.69 11.91 0.24
C ILE A 23 -10.04 10.70 -0.39
N ASP A 24 -8.83 10.35 0.05
CA ASP A 24 -8.16 9.13 -0.40
C ASP A 24 -8.98 7.92 0.03
N LYS A 25 -9.20 7.00 -0.90
CA LYS A 25 -10.03 5.82 -0.67
C LYS A 25 -9.59 5.02 0.56
N GLY A 26 -8.28 4.84 0.73
CA GLY A 26 -7.74 4.08 1.85
C GLY A 26 -8.05 4.67 3.22
N LEU A 27 -8.40 5.97 3.28
CA LEU A 27 -8.71 6.67 4.52
C LEU A 27 -10.22 6.76 4.79
N ILE A 28 -11.05 6.27 3.87
CA ILE A 28 -12.50 6.28 4.05
C ILE A 28 -12.88 5.19 5.05
N PRO A 29 -13.68 5.54 6.08
CA PRO A 29 -14.12 4.53 7.05
C PRO A 29 -15.05 3.50 6.42
N PHE A 30 -14.85 2.26 6.81
CA PHE A 30 -15.74 1.16 6.48
C PHE A 30 -15.89 0.31 7.75
N HIS A 31 -17.11 0.19 8.24
CA HIS A 31 -17.38 -0.45 9.53
C HIS A 31 -16.56 0.15 10.67
N GLY A 32 -16.43 1.49 10.67
CA GLY A 32 -15.74 2.22 11.72
C GLY A 32 -14.24 2.30 11.59
N LYS A 33 -13.64 1.73 10.54
CA LYS A 33 -12.20 1.75 10.32
C LYS A 33 -11.85 2.20 8.92
N PRO A 34 -10.79 2.98 8.73
CA PRO A 34 -10.30 3.27 7.38
C PRO A 34 -9.98 1.99 6.61
N LEU A 35 -10.23 2.02 5.30
CA LEU A 35 -9.99 0.84 4.46
C LEU A 35 -8.55 0.35 4.52
N ILE A 36 -7.59 1.27 4.68
CA ILE A 36 -6.17 0.90 4.80
C ILE A 36 -5.94 -0.04 5.99
N GLU A 37 -6.66 0.14 7.09
CA GLU A 37 -6.50 -0.72 8.26
C GLU A 37 -6.94 -2.14 7.99
N SER A 38 -8.00 -2.32 7.20
CA SER A 38 -8.44 -3.66 6.80
C SER A 38 -7.40 -4.34 5.90
N ALA A 39 -6.79 -3.58 5.00
CA ALA A 39 -5.74 -4.12 4.14
C ALA A 39 -4.52 -4.54 4.96
N ILE A 40 -4.12 -3.72 5.92
CA ILE A 40 -3.00 -4.05 6.82
C ILE A 40 -3.31 -5.33 7.60
N ALA A 41 -4.51 -5.42 8.16
CA ALA A 41 -4.90 -6.59 8.94
C ALA A 41 -4.87 -7.88 8.13
N LYS A 42 -5.25 -7.82 6.86
CA LYS A 42 -5.20 -8.97 5.97
C LYS A 42 -3.78 -9.40 5.63
N LEU A 43 -2.90 -8.43 5.36
CA LEU A 43 -1.54 -8.73 4.93
C LEU A 43 -0.64 -9.13 6.09
N LYS A 44 -0.81 -8.50 7.24
CA LYS A 44 0.12 -8.63 8.35
C LYS A 44 0.52 -10.07 8.71
N PRO A 45 -0.41 -11.02 8.80
CA PRO A 45 -0.03 -12.40 9.14
C PRO A 45 0.66 -13.16 8.01
N GLN A 46 0.70 -12.61 6.81
CA GLN A 46 1.21 -13.29 5.62
C GLN A 46 2.57 -12.80 5.17
N VAL A 47 3.07 -11.69 5.74
CA VAL A 47 4.26 -11.01 5.24
C VAL A 47 5.22 -10.67 6.37
N GLN A 48 6.48 -10.44 6.01
CA GLN A 48 7.48 -10.00 6.97
C GLN A 48 7.31 -8.53 7.30
N THR A 49 7.05 -7.72 6.28
CA THR A 49 6.88 -6.28 6.43
C THR A 49 5.87 -5.78 5.42
N ILE A 50 5.38 -4.58 5.64
CA ILE A 50 4.42 -3.93 4.78
C ILE A 50 5.00 -2.61 4.29
N VAL A 51 4.77 -2.31 3.01
CA VAL A 51 5.09 -1.02 2.40
C VAL A 51 3.79 -0.47 1.84
N ILE A 52 3.53 0.81 2.05
CA ILE A 52 2.34 1.47 1.53
C ILE A 52 2.76 2.36 0.35
N ASN A 53 2.13 2.14 -0.81
CA ASN A 53 2.31 3.02 -1.95
C ASN A 53 1.22 4.09 -1.91
N ALA A 54 1.62 5.35 -1.79
CA ALA A 54 0.67 6.46 -1.77
C ALA A 54 1.33 7.71 -2.31
N ASN A 55 0.57 8.52 -3.04
CA ASN A 55 1.05 9.78 -3.60
C ASN A 55 0.44 11.00 -2.91
N ARG A 56 -0.52 10.77 -2.02
CA ARG A 56 -1.19 11.81 -1.22
C ARG A 56 -1.35 11.29 0.20
N SER A 57 -1.61 12.20 1.13
CA SER A 57 -1.86 11.86 2.54
C SER A 57 -0.73 11.06 3.16
N ILE A 58 0.51 11.33 2.73
CA ILE A 58 1.69 10.55 3.13
C ILE A 58 1.81 10.49 4.64
N THR A 59 1.65 11.62 5.30
CA THR A 59 1.78 11.70 6.77
C THR A 59 0.76 10.81 7.47
N LYS A 60 -0.48 10.81 6.97
CA LYS A 60 -1.52 9.98 7.57
C LYS A 60 -1.23 8.49 7.40
N TYR A 61 -0.80 8.07 6.21
CA TYR A 61 -0.44 6.67 5.99
C TYR A 61 0.78 6.28 6.82
N ALA A 62 1.72 7.19 7.01
CA ALA A 62 2.92 6.90 7.79
C ALA A 62 2.62 6.67 9.27
N THR A 63 1.49 7.17 9.78
CA THR A 63 1.12 6.97 11.17
C THR A 63 0.88 5.50 11.53
N TYR A 64 0.70 4.64 10.53
CA TYR A 64 0.54 3.21 10.79
C TYR A 64 1.85 2.50 11.07
N GLY A 65 2.98 3.19 10.95
CA GLY A 65 4.28 2.64 11.32
C GLY A 65 4.99 1.88 10.20
N TYR A 66 4.50 1.98 8.96
CA TYR A 66 5.12 1.33 7.81
C TYR A 66 5.70 2.35 6.86
N ALA A 67 6.67 1.92 6.04
CA ALA A 67 7.24 2.78 5.03
C ALA A 67 6.18 3.16 3.99
N VAL A 68 6.18 4.43 3.60
CA VAL A 68 5.29 4.94 2.55
C VAL A 68 6.17 5.34 1.37
N ILE A 69 5.88 4.81 0.19
CA ILE A 69 6.63 5.09 -1.02
C ILE A 69 5.70 5.73 -2.06
N MET A 70 6.27 6.67 -2.82
CA MET A 70 5.55 7.39 -3.87
C MET A 70 5.92 6.84 -5.23
N ASP A 71 5.03 7.00 -6.21
CA ASP A 71 5.35 6.67 -7.60
C ASP A 71 6.49 7.55 -8.08
N GLU A 72 7.33 7.01 -8.97
CA GLU A 72 8.46 7.77 -9.50
C GLU A 72 8.04 8.87 -10.44
N THR A 73 6.94 8.67 -11.17
CA THR A 73 6.42 9.66 -12.10
C THR A 73 5.04 10.10 -11.66
N PRO A 74 4.70 11.39 -11.81
CA PRO A 74 3.41 11.89 -11.37
C PRO A 74 2.27 11.65 -12.36
N ASP A 75 2.49 10.99 -13.46
CA ASP A 75 1.50 10.86 -14.53
C ASP A 75 0.52 9.71 -14.35
N PHE A 76 0.45 9.15 -13.18
CA PHE A 76 -0.61 8.23 -12.77
C PHE A 76 -0.88 7.10 -13.75
N SER A 77 0.10 6.24 -13.95
CA SER A 77 -0.06 5.05 -14.78
C SER A 77 -0.93 3.99 -14.12
N GLY A 78 -1.71 4.38 -13.11
CA GLY A 78 -2.59 3.49 -12.39
C GLY A 78 -1.84 2.54 -11.45
N PRO A 79 -2.41 1.36 -11.17
CA PRO A 79 -1.78 0.42 -10.23
C PRO A 79 -0.39 -0.02 -10.64
N LEU A 80 -0.07 0.02 -11.94
CA LEU A 80 1.24 -0.40 -12.43
C LEU A 80 2.37 0.48 -11.90
N ALA A 81 2.14 1.80 -11.75
CA ALA A 81 3.15 2.70 -11.22
C ALA A 81 3.50 2.34 -9.78
N GLY A 82 2.49 2.09 -8.95
CA GLY A 82 2.70 1.70 -7.56
C GLY A 82 3.38 0.35 -7.44
N PHE A 83 2.98 -0.61 -8.28
CA PHE A 83 3.59 -1.92 -8.30
C PHE A 83 5.07 -1.85 -8.67
N SER A 84 5.41 -1.03 -9.67
CA SER A 84 6.79 -0.85 -10.11
C SER A 84 7.67 -0.31 -8.99
N VAL A 85 7.20 0.72 -8.28
CA VAL A 85 7.94 1.29 -7.15
C VAL A 85 8.06 0.26 -6.03
N GLY A 86 7.02 -0.51 -5.78
CA GLY A 86 7.04 -1.55 -4.77
C GLY A 86 8.05 -2.64 -5.07
N LEU A 87 8.17 -3.05 -6.33
CA LEU A 87 9.17 -4.02 -6.73
C LEU A 87 10.58 -3.53 -6.47
N LYS A 88 10.85 -2.25 -6.74
CA LYS A 88 12.16 -1.66 -6.49
C LYS A 88 12.48 -1.58 -5.01
N ALA A 89 11.48 -1.35 -4.17
CA ALA A 89 11.66 -1.26 -2.72
C ALA A 89 11.69 -2.64 -2.06
N CYS A 90 11.26 -3.67 -2.75
CA CYS A 90 11.15 -5.01 -2.20
C CYS A 90 12.51 -5.66 -2.03
N LYS A 91 12.81 -6.09 -0.79
CA LYS A 91 14.08 -6.74 -0.46
C LYS A 91 13.92 -8.23 -0.20
N THR A 92 12.73 -8.77 -0.40
CA THR A 92 12.43 -10.17 -0.21
C THR A 92 12.19 -10.84 -1.56
N PRO A 93 12.29 -12.18 -1.66
CA PRO A 93 12.04 -12.90 -2.91
C PRO A 93 10.65 -12.70 -3.49
N TYR A 94 9.63 -12.43 -2.63
CA TYR A 94 8.24 -12.36 -3.08
C TYR A 94 7.59 -11.06 -2.63
N LEU A 95 6.68 -10.56 -3.46
CA LEU A 95 5.88 -9.37 -3.19
C LEU A 95 4.41 -9.75 -3.28
N LEU A 96 3.67 -9.50 -2.20
CA LEU A 96 2.22 -9.73 -2.16
C LEU A 96 1.54 -8.37 -2.17
N THR A 97 0.71 -8.11 -3.17
CA THR A 97 0.05 -6.83 -3.32
C THR A 97 -1.42 -6.89 -2.91
N SER A 98 -1.90 -5.77 -2.40
CA SER A 98 -3.31 -5.61 -2.05
C SER A 98 -3.73 -4.16 -2.33
N PRO A 99 -4.87 -3.94 -3.00
CA PRO A 99 -5.47 -2.61 -3.02
C PRO A 99 -6.10 -2.32 -1.66
N CYS A 100 -6.29 -1.05 -1.38
CA CYS A 100 -7.05 -0.71 -0.18
C CYS A 100 -8.42 -0.13 -0.51
#